data_908889ef062ec5e2f9b3cfffd7f706b5
#
_entry.id   908889ef062ec5e2f9b3cfffd7f706b5
#
_cell.length_a   1.000
_cell.length_b   1.000
_cell.length_c   1.000
_cell.angle_alpha   90.00
_cell.angle_beta   90.00
_cell.angle_gamma   90.00
#
_symmetry.space_group_name_H-M   'P 1'
#
loop_
_entity.id
_entity.type
_entity.pdbx_description
1 polymer ?
#
loop_
_entity_poly.entity_id
_entity_poly.type
_entity_poly.pdbx_seq_one_letter_code
_entity_poly.pdbx_strand_id
1 'polypeptide(L)'
;TVSDMVSIPDGAVNIRLDGQKEFRQNSEHIQIVSKTDKDGIDIRIAPFTKSENVHIPVILSKSGFHDMVYNDFFVGEGADVTIVAGCGIHNCGTQESRHDGIHSFFVGKNAKVHYIEKHYGEGDGNGENVMNPTTIVDLGENAYMEMETTQIKGIDSTYRDTQAHLSDGATLIIKEKIMTHGHQHAETNFSVDLDGYDSSTNVISRSVAKDHSNQMFNSNIRGNNKCAGHSECDAIIMDDGTVGA
;
A
#
# COMPACT_ATOMS: atom_id res chain seq x y z
N THR A 1 4.74 -13.13 6.82
CA THR A 1 5.93 -12.32 7.08
C THR A 1 6.92 -12.50 5.93
N VAL A 2 7.86 -11.58 5.74
CA VAL A 2 8.94 -11.77 4.73
C VAL A 2 9.77 -13.00 5.06
N SER A 3 9.86 -13.36 6.35
CA SER A 3 10.48 -14.61 6.84
C SER A 3 9.71 -15.87 6.45
N ASP A 4 8.46 -15.75 5.98
CA ASP A 4 7.65 -16.89 5.53
C ASP A 4 7.86 -17.22 4.05
N MET A 5 8.68 -16.44 3.33
CA MET A 5 9.08 -16.80 1.97
C MET A 5 10.08 -17.95 2.01
N VAL A 6 9.56 -19.15 2.09
CA VAL A 6 10.32 -20.40 1.99
C VAL A 6 10.82 -20.63 0.55
N SER A 7 10.24 -19.94 -0.42
CA SER A 7 10.60 -19.98 -1.84
C SER A 7 10.30 -18.64 -2.52
N ILE A 8 11.00 -18.37 -3.61
CA ILE A 8 10.69 -17.22 -4.48
C ILE A 8 9.28 -17.42 -5.05
N PRO A 9 8.36 -16.43 -4.91
CA PRO A 9 7.02 -16.54 -5.48
C PRO A 9 7.05 -16.67 -7.00
N ASP A 10 6.03 -17.31 -7.57
CA ASP A 10 5.82 -17.29 -9.01
C ASP A 10 5.43 -15.88 -9.49
N GLY A 11 5.84 -15.54 -10.72
CA GLY A 11 5.55 -14.24 -11.34
C GLY A 11 6.74 -13.29 -11.35
N ALA A 12 6.45 -12.00 -11.47
CA ALA A 12 7.46 -10.95 -11.39
C ALA A 12 7.78 -10.61 -9.94
N VAL A 13 9.06 -10.53 -9.59
CA VAL A 13 9.51 -10.35 -8.21
C VAL A 13 10.61 -9.29 -8.14
N ASN A 14 10.55 -8.40 -7.15
CA ASN A 14 11.65 -7.52 -6.79
C ASN A 14 11.79 -7.43 -5.28
N ILE A 15 12.83 -8.04 -4.74
CA ILE A 15 13.14 -8.00 -3.31
C ILE A 15 14.14 -6.87 -3.05
N ARG A 16 13.81 -6.00 -2.09
CA ARG A 16 14.65 -4.90 -1.63
C ARG A 16 15.04 -5.12 -0.16
N LEU A 17 16.33 -5.05 0.13
CA LEU A 17 16.87 -5.16 1.49
C LEU A 17 17.74 -3.95 1.79
N ASP A 18 17.44 -3.22 2.86
CA ASP A 18 18.21 -2.04 3.32
C ASP A 18 18.56 -1.08 2.17
N GLY A 19 17.56 -0.72 1.36
CA GLY A 19 17.72 0.19 0.24
C GLY A 19 18.34 -0.41 -1.02
N GLN A 20 18.75 -1.67 -1.02
CA GLN A 20 19.40 -2.31 -2.17
C GLN A 20 18.51 -3.38 -2.81
N LYS A 21 18.66 -3.52 -4.12
CA LYS A 21 18.04 -4.64 -4.85
C LYS A 21 18.76 -5.94 -4.50
N GLU A 22 18.08 -6.85 -3.82
CA GLU A 22 18.61 -8.17 -3.48
C GLU A 22 18.32 -9.19 -4.58
N PHE A 23 17.10 -9.17 -5.12
CA PHE A 23 16.67 -10.09 -6.15
C PHE A 23 15.67 -9.44 -7.10
N ARG A 24 15.72 -9.81 -8.38
CA ARG A 24 14.72 -9.41 -9.38
C ARG A 24 14.48 -10.51 -10.40
N GLN A 25 13.21 -10.71 -10.73
CA GLN A 25 12.73 -11.61 -11.77
C GLN A 25 11.58 -10.96 -12.52
N ASN A 26 11.62 -10.98 -13.84
CA ASN A 26 10.48 -10.64 -14.70
C ASN A 26 9.63 -11.89 -14.94
N SER A 27 8.39 -11.71 -15.36
CA SER A 27 7.55 -12.76 -15.90
C SER A 27 7.34 -12.56 -17.40
N GLU A 28 6.51 -13.40 -18.02
CA GLU A 28 6.32 -13.37 -19.48
C GLU A 28 5.81 -12.01 -19.98
N HIS A 29 4.84 -11.41 -19.25
CA HIS A 29 4.20 -10.16 -19.65
C HIS A 29 4.43 -9.02 -18.67
N ILE A 30 5.28 -9.20 -17.65
CA ILE A 30 5.56 -8.18 -16.63
C ILE A 30 7.06 -7.93 -16.55
N GLN A 31 7.46 -6.68 -16.76
CA GLN A 31 8.84 -6.22 -16.67
C GLN A 31 9.02 -5.28 -15.49
N ILE A 32 10.07 -5.50 -14.72
CA ILE A 32 10.50 -4.63 -13.62
C ILE A 32 11.84 -4.00 -13.98
N VAL A 33 11.89 -2.67 -14.02
CA VAL A 33 13.06 -1.89 -14.41
C VAL A 33 13.42 -0.91 -13.31
N SER A 34 14.70 -0.78 -12.98
CA SER A 34 15.15 0.27 -12.05
C SER A 34 14.95 1.65 -12.66
N LYS A 35 14.50 2.60 -11.85
CA LYS A 35 14.53 4.02 -12.22
C LYS A 35 15.96 4.52 -12.34
N THR A 36 16.17 5.53 -13.16
CA THR A 36 17.50 6.11 -13.41
C THR A 36 17.70 7.47 -12.75
N ASP A 37 16.61 8.09 -12.32
CA ASP A 37 16.57 9.45 -11.74
C ASP A 37 16.40 9.47 -10.21
N LYS A 38 15.94 8.37 -9.62
CA LYS A 38 15.68 8.21 -8.19
C LYS A 38 15.62 6.75 -7.79
N ASP A 39 15.66 6.47 -6.50
CA ASP A 39 15.50 5.10 -6.00
C ASP A 39 14.09 4.59 -6.27
N GLY A 40 13.99 3.40 -6.84
CA GLY A 40 12.73 2.76 -7.14
C GLY A 40 12.71 1.99 -8.46
N ILE A 41 11.50 1.57 -8.82
CA ILE A 41 11.26 0.71 -9.98
C ILE A 41 10.05 1.15 -10.78
N ASP A 42 10.07 0.86 -12.08
CA ASP A 42 8.91 0.84 -12.95
C ASP A 42 8.49 -0.60 -13.17
N ILE A 43 7.23 -0.90 -12.88
CA ILE A 43 6.61 -2.20 -13.14
C ILE A 43 5.67 -2.02 -14.33
N ARG A 44 6.01 -2.66 -15.45
CA ARG A 44 5.26 -2.57 -16.70
C ARG A 44 4.54 -3.87 -16.97
N ILE A 45 3.21 -3.83 -16.93
CA ILE A 45 2.32 -4.95 -17.16
C ILE A 45 1.71 -4.78 -18.55
N ALA A 46 1.98 -5.73 -19.45
CA ALA A 46 1.49 -5.66 -20.81
C ALA A 46 -0.04 -5.68 -20.88
N PRO A 47 -0.65 -5.08 -21.92
CA PRO A 47 -2.09 -5.19 -22.13
C PRO A 47 -2.56 -6.64 -22.16
N PHE A 48 -3.76 -6.89 -21.63
CA PHE A 48 -4.44 -8.20 -21.60
C PHE A 48 -3.70 -9.30 -20.86
N THR A 49 -2.67 -8.98 -20.05
CA THR A 49 -2.02 -9.92 -19.14
C THR A 49 -3.04 -10.53 -18.18
N LYS A 50 -3.03 -11.86 -18.07
CA LYS A 50 -3.93 -12.61 -17.18
C LYS A 50 -3.12 -13.59 -16.33
N SER A 51 -3.58 -13.80 -15.09
CA SER A 51 -3.04 -14.83 -14.20
C SER A 51 -1.55 -14.70 -13.90
N GLU A 52 -1.03 -13.47 -13.93
CA GLU A 52 0.33 -13.16 -13.50
C GLU A 52 0.30 -12.29 -12.23
N ASN A 53 1.33 -12.45 -11.40
CA ASN A 53 1.47 -11.76 -10.13
C ASN A 53 2.75 -10.92 -10.07
N VAL A 54 2.71 -9.88 -9.25
CA VAL A 54 3.88 -9.06 -8.91
C VAL A 54 4.11 -9.12 -7.40
N HIS A 55 5.33 -9.37 -6.97
CA HIS A 55 5.73 -9.35 -5.57
C HIS A 55 6.88 -8.37 -5.36
N ILE A 56 6.68 -7.36 -4.51
CA ILE A 56 7.68 -6.33 -4.23
C ILE A 56 7.93 -6.16 -2.72
N PRO A 57 8.45 -7.19 -2.03
CA PRO A 57 8.77 -7.07 -0.61
C PRO A 57 9.97 -6.16 -0.38
N VAL A 58 9.87 -5.36 0.70
CA VAL A 58 10.93 -4.51 1.23
C VAL A 58 11.26 -4.93 2.65
N ILE A 59 12.54 -5.03 2.98
CA ILE A 59 13.01 -5.37 4.32
C ILE A 59 14.00 -4.30 4.76
N LEU A 60 13.81 -3.76 5.95
CA LEU A 60 14.77 -2.94 6.66
C LEU A 60 15.28 -3.72 7.87
N SER A 61 16.59 -3.99 7.91
CA SER A 61 17.24 -4.76 8.99
C SER A 61 18.22 -3.93 9.80
N LYS A 62 18.50 -2.70 9.38
CA LYS A 62 19.46 -1.81 10.04
C LYS A 62 18.75 -0.76 10.87
N SER A 63 19.09 -0.66 12.15
CA SER A 63 18.67 0.45 13.00
C SER A 63 19.24 1.78 12.48
N GLY A 64 18.41 2.81 12.47
CA GLY A 64 18.78 4.13 11.97
C GLY A 64 18.75 4.26 10.44
N PHE A 65 18.23 3.27 9.72
CA PHE A 65 18.13 3.33 8.26
C PHE A 65 16.81 3.96 7.83
N HIS A 66 16.92 4.96 6.95
CA HIS A 66 15.77 5.62 6.33
C HIS A 66 15.75 5.29 4.84
N ASP A 67 14.71 4.60 4.40
CA ASP A 67 14.49 4.20 3.02
C ASP A 67 13.35 5.02 2.41
N MET A 68 13.61 5.63 1.25
CA MET A 68 12.58 6.28 0.43
C MET A 68 12.63 5.67 -0.96
N VAL A 69 11.49 5.15 -1.44
CA VAL A 69 11.44 4.44 -2.72
C VAL A 69 10.20 4.79 -3.52
N TYR A 70 10.36 4.92 -4.83
CA TYR A 70 9.31 5.26 -5.79
C TYR A 70 9.02 4.07 -6.70
N ASN A 71 7.83 3.52 -6.63
CA ASN A 71 7.40 2.39 -7.44
C ASN A 71 6.21 2.79 -8.30
N ASP A 72 6.40 2.82 -9.61
CA ASP A 72 5.35 3.15 -10.57
C ASP A 72 4.87 1.89 -11.29
N PHE A 73 3.55 1.66 -11.24
CA PHE A 73 2.89 0.52 -11.86
C PHE A 73 2.13 0.99 -13.10
N PHE A 74 2.57 0.56 -14.26
CA PHE A 74 1.91 0.81 -15.54
C PHE A 74 1.15 -0.44 -15.95
N VAL A 75 -0.16 -0.43 -15.70
CA VAL A 75 -1.03 -1.58 -15.97
C VAL A 75 -1.72 -1.38 -17.31
N GLY A 76 -1.41 -2.22 -18.29
CA GLY A 76 -1.96 -2.15 -19.63
C GLY A 76 -3.46 -2.41 -19.70
N GLU A 77 -4.09 -1.93 -20.79
CA GLU A 77 -5.51 -2.15 -21.04
C GLU A 77 -5.91 -3.62 -20.88
N GLY A 78 -7.04 -3.87 -20.22
CA GLY A 78 -7.61 -5.21 -20.08
C GLY A 78 -6.79 -6.21 -19.28
N ALA A 79 -5.67 -5.81 -18.66
CA ALA A 79 -4.91 -6.69 -17.77
C ALA A 79 -5.71 -7.05 -16.51
N ASP A 80 -5.43 -8.22 -15.94
CA ASP A 80 -6.04 -8.71 -14.70
C ASP A 80 -4.94 -9.35 -13.84
N VAL A 81 -4.46 -8.62 -12.83
CA VAL A 81 -3.25 -8.97 -12.09
C VAL A 81 -3.39 -8.75 -10.59
N THR A 82 -2.66 -9.53 -9.83
CA THR A 82 -2.48 -9.35 -8.40
C THR A 82 -1.09 -8.79 -8.10
N ILE A 83 -1.03 -7.73 -7.30
CA ILE A 83 0.21 -7.09 -6.88
C ILE A 83 0.30 -7.20 -5.36
N VAL A 84 1.36 -7.82 -4.87
CA VAL A 84 1.63 -7.99 -3.44
C VAL A 84 2.84 -7.15 -3.06
N ALA A 85 2.58 -6.13 -2.27
CA ALA A 85 3.61 -5.32 -1.64
C ALA A 85 3.71 -5.67 -0.15
N GLY A 86 4.88 -5.53 0.42
CA GLY A 86 5.04 -5.72 1.84
C GLY A 86 6.29 -5.03 2.33
N CYS A 87 6.19 -4.36 3.48
CA CYS A 87 7.36 -3.82 4.14
C CYS A 87 7.48 -4.40 5.54
N GLY A 88 8.64 -4.97 5.84
CA GLY A 88 9.03 -5.45 7.15
C GLY A 88 10.18 -4.62 7.71
N ILE A 89 10.04 -4.11 8.94
CA ILE A 89 11.12 -3.44 9.67
C ILE A 89 11.55 -4.35 10.83
N HIS A 90 12.83 -4.74 10.83
CA HIS A 90 13.45 -5.46 11.94
C HIS A 90 14.48 -4.56 12.61
N ASN A 91 14.10 -3.95 13.74
CA ASN A 91 14.92 -2.98 14.45
C ASN A 91 15.35 -3.51 15.82
N CYS A 92 16.61 -3.89 15.94
CA CYS A 92 17.23 -4.31 17.20
C CYS A 92 18.10 -3.24 17.84
N GLY A 93 18.06 -2.00 17.36
CA GLY A 93 18.87 -0.88 17.85
C GLY A 93 18.05 0.18 18.56
N THR A 94 18.67 1.35 18.72
CA THR A 94 18.10 2.48 19.47
C THR A 94 17.72 3.66 18.60
N GLN A 95 17.95 3.58 17.29
CA GLN A 95 17.64 4.64 16.34
C GLN A 95 16.36 4.30 15.54
N GLU A 96 15.64 5.33 15.10
CA GLU A 96 14.47 5.19 14.25
C GLU A 96 14.83 4.50 12.93
N SER A 97 14.08 3.48 12.57
CA SER A 97 14.10 2.88 11.22
C SER A 97 12.82 3.29 10.48
N ARG A 98 12.97 3.81 9.26
CA ARG A 98 11.87 4.42 8.54
C ARG A 98 11.80 3.97 7.08
N HIS A 99 10.58 3.68 6.63
CA HIS A 99 10.29 3.42 5.23
C HIS A 99 9.21 4.35 4.71
N ASP A 100 9.55 5.11 3.68
CA ASP A 100 8.63 5.98 2.93
C ASP A 100 8.48 5.41 1.51
N GLY A 101 7.48 4.57 1.29
CA GLY A 101 7.16 4.00 -0.01
C GLY A 101 6.15 4.85 -0.75
N ILE A 102 6.50 5.31 -1.96
CA ILE A 102 5.59 6.04 -2.85
C ILE A 102 5.22 5.11 -4.00
N HIS A 103 3.95 4.71 -4.07
CA HIS A 103 3.41 3.80 -5.07
C HIS A 103 2.43 4.55 -5.96
N SER A 104 2.70 4.63 -7.26
CA SER A 104 1.82 5.25 -8.24
C SER A 104 1.28 4.19 -9.21
N PHE A 105 -0.05 4.09 -9.30
CA PHE A 105 -0.75 3.15 -10.16
C PHE A 105 -1.40 3.88 -11.32
N PHE A 106 -0.98 3.55 -12.53
CA PHE A 106 -1.60 3.99 -13.77
C PHE A 106 -2.30 2.80 -14.41
N VAL A 107 -3.60 2.70 -14.18
CA VAL A 107 -4.39 1.51 -14.54
C VAL A 107 -5.16 1.79 -15.82
N GLY A 108 -4.84 1.08 -16.88
CA GLY A 108 -5.44 1.23 -18.19
C GLY A 108 -6.92 0.84 -18.26
N LYS A 109 -7.57 1.22 -19.36
CA LYS A 109 -8.97 0.92 -19.64
C LYS A 109 -9.27 -0.57 -19.46
N ASN A 110 -10.42 -0.89 -18.83
CA ASN A 110 -10.90 -2.26 -18.59
C ASN A 110 -9.94 -3.16 -17.79
N ALA A 111 -8.86 -2.65 -17.23
CA ALA A 111 -7.95 -3.44 -16.43
C ALA A 111 -8.48 -3.66 -15.00
N LYS A 112 -8.03 -4.76 -14.37
CA LYS A 112 -8.35 -5.12 -13.00
C LYS A 112 -7.06 -5.31 -12.21
N VAL A 113 -6.98 -4.67 -11.05
CA VAL A 113 -5.86 -4.80 -10.13
C VAL A 113 -6.35 -5.19 -8.75
N HIS A 114 -5.82 -6.27 -8.21
CA HIS A 114 -5.92 -6.60 -6.80
C HIS A 114 -4.58 -6.28 -6.13
N TYR A 115 -4.55 -5.22 -5.32
CA TYR A 115 -3.37 -4.76 -4.61
C TYR A 115 -3.44 -5.15 -3.14
N ILE A 116 -2.47 -5.91 -2.66
CA ILE A 116 -2.37 -6.37 -1.28
C ILE A 116 -1.10 -5.79 -0.68
N GLU A 117 -1.25 -5.00 0.37
CA GLU A 117 -0.14 -4.39 1.09
C GLU A 117 -0.12 -4.83 2.55
N LYS A 118 1.04 -5.26 3.03
CA LYS A 118 1.21 -5.68 4.42
C LYS A 118 2.40 -4.98 5.04
N HIS A 119 2.16 -4.34 6.19
CA HIS A 119 3.18 -3.69 7.01
C HIS A 119 3.37 -4.44 8.32
N TYR A 120 4.63 -4.64 8.66
CA TYR A 120 5.00 -5.42 9.84
C TYR A 120 6.30 -4.90 10.45
N GLY A 121 6.34 -4.78 11.77
CA GLY A 121 7.54 -4.44 12.52
C GLY A 121 7.88 -5.50 13.57
N GLU A 122 9.15 -5.72 13.79
CA GLU A 122 9.67 -6.58 14.85
C GLU A 122 11.05 -6.10 15.31
N GLY A 123 11.59 -6.74 16.32
CA GLY A 123 12.87 -6.44 16.94
C GLY A 123 12.70 -6.15 18.43
N ASP A 124 13.80 -6.27 19.17
CA ASP A 124 13.89 -6.04 20.61
C ASP A 124 14.58 -4.70 20.94
N GLY A 125 14.82 -3.88 19.93
CA GLY A 125 15.38 -2.54 20.09
C GLY A 125 14.38 -1.53 20.65
N ASN A 126 14.90 -0.39 21.07
CA ASN A 126 14.09 0.75 21.55
C ASN A 126 13.91 1.86 20.50
N GLY A 127 14.47 1.68 19.30
CA GLY A 127 14.29 2.59 18.18
C GLY A 127 12.91 2.42 17.57
N GLU A 128 12.28 3.53 17.17
CA GLU A 128 10.96 3.51 16.55
C GLU A 128 10.98 2.88 15.16
N ASN A 129 9.91 2.16 14.83
CA ASN A 129 9.61 1.68 13.50
C ASN A 129 8.57 2.62 12.87
N VAL A 130 8.99 3.36 11.83
CA VAL A 130 8.15 4.35 11.16
C VAL A 130 7.86 3.94 9.73
N MET A 131 6.60 4.05 9.31
CA MET A 131 6.18 3.64 7.98
C MET A 131 5.13 4.59 7.42
N ASN A 132 5.52 5.38 6.40
CA ASN A 132 4.67 6.42 5.81
C ASN A 132 4.43 6.13 4.31
N PRO A 133 3.50 5.24 3.98
CA PRO A 133 3.18 4.95 2.59
C PRO A 133 2.37 6.07 1.95
N THR A 134 2.75 6.46 0.75
CA THR A 134 1.96 7.30 -0.15
C THR A 134 1.52 6.49 -1.34
N THR A 135 0.23 6.53 -1.66
CA THR A 135 -0.32 5.81 -2.82
C THR A 135 -1.08 6.78 -3.71
N ILE A 136 -0.75 6.77 -4.98
CA ILE A 136 -1.42 7.57 -6.02
C ILE A 136 -2.06 6.60 -7.00
N VAL A 137 -3.36 6.76 -7.28
CA VAL A 137 -4.12 5.87 -8.13
C VAL A 137 -4.80 6.67 -9.23
N ASP A 138 -4.56 6.29 -10.47
CA ASP A 138 -5.24 6.82 -11.65
C ASP A 138 -5.92 5.66 -12.38
N LEU A 139 -7.25 5.60 -12.30
CA LEU A 139 -8.05 4.55 -12.92
C LEU A 139 -8.65 5.03 -14.23
N GLY A 140 -8.26 4.39 -15.33
CA GLY A 140 -8.82 4.60 -16.64
C GLY A 140 -10.28 4.12 -16.77
N GLU A 141 -10.87 4.34 -17.93
CA GLU A 141 -12.27 3.98 -18.23
C GLU A 141 -12.56 2.50 -17.91
N ASN A 142 -13.62 2.25 -17.12
CA ASN A 142 -14.04 0.92 -16.67
C ASN A 142 -12.96 0.10 -15.95
N ALA A 143 -11.89 0.72 -15.48
CA ALA A 143 -10.88 0.04 -14.66
C ALA A 143 -11.45 -0.28 -13.29
N TYR A 144 -10.95 -1.37 -12.70
CA TYR A 144 -11.29 -1.82 -11.35
C TYR A 144 -10.02 -2.01 -10.53
N MET A 145 -10.00 -1.44 -9.34
CA MET A 145 -8.92 -1.70 -8.38
C MET A 145 -9.49 -1.99 -7.00
N GLU A 146 -9.01 -3.07 -6.39
CA GLU A 146 -9.22 -3.38 -4.98
C GLU A 146 -7.89 -3.26 -4.26
N MET A 147 -7.85 -2.45 -3.21
CA MET A 147 -6.68 -2.25 -2.34
C MET A 147 -6.99 -2.85 -0.97
N GLU A 148 -6.21 -3.83 -0.55
CA GLU A 148 -6.25 -4.38 0.79
C GLU A 148 -4.97 -4.01 1.53
N THR A 149 -5.07 -3.21 2.58
CA THR A 149 -3.93 -2.83 3.40
C THR A 149 -4.07 -3.39 4.80
N THR A 150 -2.98 -3.96 5.33
CA THR A 150 -2.98 -4.58 6.66
C THR A 150 -1.74 -4.16 7.44
N GLN A 151 -1.96 -3.59 8.63
CA GLN A 151 -0.91 -3.23 9.58
C GLN A 151 -1.36 -3.62 10.98
N ILE A 152 -0.78 -4.68 11.56
CA ILE A 152 -1.28 -5.26 12.81
C ILE A 152 -0.26 -5.17 13.94
N LYS A 153 1.05 -5.14 13.66
CA LYS A 153 2.07 -5.28 14.68
C LYS A 153 3.34 -4.50 14.37
N GLY A 154 3.90 -3.90 15.43
CA GLY A 154 5.30 -3.48 15.48
C GLY A 154 5.64 -2.21 14.69
N ILE A 155 4.66 -1.44 14.25
CA ILE A 155 4.88 -0.12 13.66
C ILE A 155 4.45 0.93 14.69
N ASP A 156 5.39 1.78 15.10
CA ASP A 156 5.18 2.76 16.16
C ASP A 156 4.49 4.02 15.65
N SER A 157 4.80 4.42 14.43
CA SER A 157 4.20 5.59 13.80
C SER A 157 3.93 5.35 12.33
N THR A 158 2.73 5.70 11.88
CA THR A 158 2.30 5.62 10.47
C THR A 158 1.55 6.88 10.09
N TYR A 159 1.95 7.45 8.94
CA TYR A 159 1.16 8.41 8.19
C TYR A 159 0.95 7.88 6.79
N ARG A 160 -0.27 7.45 6.49
CA ARG A 160 -0.69 6.96 5.16
C ARG A 160 -1.43 8.05 4.41
N ASP A 161 -1.03 8.32 3.18
CA ASP A 161 -1.76 9.20 2.27
C ASP A 161 -2.08 8.47 0.97
N THR A 162 -3.38 8.40 0.63
CA THR A 162 -3.85 7.77 -0.61
C THR A 162 -4.70 8.76 -1.38
N GLN A 163 -4.33 9.00 -2.63
CA GLN A 163 -5.02 9.91 -3.56
C GLN A 163 -5.43 9.14 -4.81
N ALA A 164 -6.67 9.29 -5.24
CA ALA A 164 -7.18 8.56 -6.40
C ALA A 164 -8.03 9.44 -7.31
N HIS A 165 -7.87 9.23 -8.62
CA HIS A 165 -8.69 9.80 -9.68
C HIS A 165 -9.36 8.69 -10.48
N LEU A 166 -10.69 8.75 -10.63
CA LEU A 166 -11.48 7.73 -11.29
C LEU A 166 -12.15 8.30 -12.55
N SER A 167 -11.83 7.70 -13.70
CA SER A 167 -12.48 7.98 -14.98
C SER A 167 -13.85 7.31 -15.09
N ASP A 168 -14.51 7.45 -16.23
CA ASP A 168 -15.86 6.89 -16.51
C ASP A 168 -15.92 5.39 -16.20
N GLY A 169 -16.93 4.98 -15.45
CA GLY A 169 -17.17 3.58 -15.08
C GLY A 169 -16.11 2.93 -14.17
N ALA A 170 -15.10 3.69 -13.75
CA ALA A 170 -14.04 3.14 -12.90
C ALA A 170 -14.53 2.88 -11.48
N THR A 171 -13.99 1.85 -10.85
CA THR A 171 -14.34 1.44 -9.48
C THR A 171 -13.09 1.24 -8.64
N LEU A 172 -13.06 1.87 -7.46
CA LEU A 172 -12.01 1.71 -6.47
C LEU A 172 -12.60 1.23 -5.14
N ILE A 173 -12.13 0.08 -4.68
CA ILE A 173 -12.47 -0.45 -3.34
C ILE A 173 -11.21 -0.40 -2.48
N ILE A 174 -11.29 0.26 -1.33
CA ILE A 174 -10.21 0.31 -0.35
C ILE A 174 -10.66 -0.38 0.93
N LYS A 175 -9.90 -1.37 1.37
CA LYS A 175 -10.12 -2.11 2.62
C LYS A 175 -8.87 -2.01 3.49
N GLU A 176 -8.97 -1.25 4.57
CA GLU A 176 -7.90 -1.11 5.54
C GLU A 176 -8.18 -1.96 6.78
N LYS A 177 -7.15 -2.65 7.26
CA LYS A 177 -7.13 -3.32 8.57
C LYS A 177 -5.95 -2.82 9.36
N ILE A 178 -6.22 -2.12 10.46
CA ILE A 178 -5.17 -1.52 11.25
C ILE A 178 -5.37 -1.81 12.75
N MET A 179 -4.28 -2.19 13.41
CA MET A 179 -4.25 -2.38 14.86
C MET A 179 -3.09 -1.60 15.45
N THR A 180 -3.38 -0.84 16.49
CA THR A 180 -2.38 -0.12 17.27
C THR A 180 -2.47 -0.53 18.73
N HIS A 181 -1.33 -0.56 19.41
CA HIS A 181 -1.22 -0.85 20.83
C HIS A 181 -0.05 -0.09 21.46
N GLY A 182 0.09 -0.16 22.79
CA GLY A 182 1.12 0.60 23.51
C GLY A 182 0.92 2.09 23.32
N HIS A 183 1.92 2.77 22.78
CA HIS A 183 1.88 4.21 22.45
C HIS A 183 1.92 4.46 20.94
N GLN A 184 1.59 3.47 20.12
CA GLN A 184 1.60 3.57 18.68
C GLN A 184 0.60 4.62 18.17
N HIS A 185 0.97 5.26 17.08
CA HIS A 185 0.14 6.23 16.38
C HIS A 185 -0.04 5.86 14.92
N ALA A 186 -1.26 5.98 14.41
CA ALA A 186 -1.53 5.79 13.00
C ALA A 186 -2.53 6.84 12.50
N GLU A 187 -2.16 7.53 11.43
CA GLU A 187 -3.04 8.42 10.69
C GLU A 187 -3.18 7.93 9.26
N THR A 188 -4.42 7.76 8.80
CA THR A 188 -4.72 7.32 7.44
C THR A 188 -5.63 8.33 6.76
N ASN A 189 -5.21 8.78 5.59
CA ASN A 189 -5.89 9.78 4.79
C ASN A 189 -6.22 9.21 3.41
N PHE A 190 -7.50 9.27 3.03
CA PHE A 190 -7.99 8.83 1.73
C PHE A 190 -8.69 9.98 1.03
N SER A 191 -8.23 10.35 -0.15
CA SER A 191 -8.83 11.33 -1.03
C SER A 191 -9.17 10.70 -2.37
N VAL A 192 -10.45 10.65 -2.72
CA VAL A 192 -10.91 10.04 -3.97
C VAL A 192 -11.74 11.03 -4.77
N ASP A 193 -11.29 11.35 -5.98
CA ASP A 193 -11.99 12.17 -6.96
C ASP A 193 -12.73 11.27 -7.96
N LEU A 194 -14.07 11.34 -7.92
CA LEU A 194 -14.96 10.64 -8.82
C LEU A 194 -15.28 11.56 -10.00
N ASP A 195 -14.33 11.67 -10.94
CA ASP A 195 -14.39 12.59 -12.07
C ASP A 195 -15.23 12.04 -13.22
N GLY A 196 -15.26 10.73 -13.39
CA GLY A 196 -15.94 10.04 -14.47
C GLY A 196 -17.41 9.80 -14.19
N TYR A 197 -18.19 9.71 -15.27
CA TYR A 197 -19.60 9.30 -15.24
C TYR A 197 -19.71 7.83 -14.80
N ASP A 198 -20.65 7.53 -13.90
CA ASP A 198 -20.86 6.20 -13.28
C ASP A 198 -19.59 5.62 -12.59
N SER A 199 -18.65 6.46 -12.17
CA SER A 199 -17.54 6.05 -11.31
C SER A 199 -18.00 5.77 -9.87
N SER A 200 -17.28 4.89 -9.16
CA SER A 200 -17.67 4.52 -7.81
C SER A 200 -16.49 4.19 -6.91
N THR A 201 -16.62 4.48 -5.61
CA THR A 201 -15.64 4.10 -4.61
C THR A 201 -16.28 3.65 -3.30
N ASN A 202 -15.61 2.72 -2.63
CA ASN A 202 -15.96 2.29 -1.29
C ASN A 202 -14.68 2.24 -0.44
N VAL A 203 -14.62 3.07 0.61
CA VAL A 203 -13.47 3.17 1.51
C VAL A 203 -13.89 2.62 2.86
N ILE A 204 -13.31 1.49 3.27
CA ILE A 204 -13.65 0.77 4.49
C ILE A 204 -12.42 0.64 5.37
N SER A 205 -12.47 1.20 6.58
CA SER A 205 -11.45 0.99 7.60
C SER A 205 -12.01 0.17 8.75
N ARG A 206 -11.32 -0.90 9.10
CA ARG A 206 -11.57 -1.75 10.25
C ARG A 206 -10.39 -1.68 11.20
N SER A 207 -10.60 -1.17 12.41
CA SER A 207 -9.48 -0.89 13.30
C SER A 207 -9.68 -1.37 14.73
N VAL A 208 -8.55 -1.58 15.41
CA VAL A 208 -8.49 -1.81 16.86
C VAL A 208 -7.43 -0.88 17.43
N ALA A 209 -7.82 -0.04 18.39
CA ALA A 209 -6.90 0.78 19.16
C ALA A 209 -6.90 0.31 20.61
N LYS A 210 -5.73 -0.04 21.12
CA LYS A 210 -5.55 -0.62 22.44
C LYS A 210 -4.48 0.12 23.26
N ASP A 211 -4.51 -0.07 24.58
CA ASP A 211 -3.61 0.55 25.55
C ASP A 211 -3.71 2.09 25.51
N HIS A 212 -2.64 2.82 25.22
CA HIS A 212 -2.61 4.28 25.05
C HIS A 212 -2.37 4.70 23.60
N SER A 213 -2.70 3.82 22.66
CA SER A 213 -2.49 4.08 21.23
C SER A 213 -3.55 5.02 20.65
N ASN A 214 -3.21 5.65 19.55
CA ASN A 214 -4.06 6.64 18.89
C ASN A 214 -4.16 6.36 17.39
N GLN A 215 -5.38 6.50 16.85
CA GLN A 215 -5.63 6.43 15.42
C GLN A 215 -6.45 7.63 14.94
N MET A 216 -6.18 8.09 13.72
CA MET A 216 -6.97 9.07 13.00
C MET A 216 -7.28 8.54 11.60
N PHE A 217 -8.56 8.51 11.25
CA PHE A 217 -9.04 8.14 9.93
C PHE A 217 -9.70 9.34 9.26
N ASN A 218 -9.18 9.72 8.10
CA ASN A 218 -9.75 10.81 7.29
C ASN A 218 -10.11 10.28 5.91
N SER A 219 -11.36 10.51 5.49
CA SER A 219 -11.83 10.14 4.17
C SER A 219 -12.52 11.31 3.51
N ASN A 220 -12.04 11.69 2.32
CA ASN A 220 -12.58 12.75 1.51
C ASN A 220 -12.93 12.21 0.12
N ILE A 221 -14.22 12.07 -0.15
CA ILE A 221 -14.72 11.60 -1.45
C ILE A 221 -15.42 12.77 -2.15
N ARG A 222 -14.91 13.17 -3.32
CA ARG A 222 -15.48 14.24 -4.15
C ARG A 222 -16.15 13.67 -5.37
N GLY A 223 -17.45 13.86 -5.46
CA GLY A 223 -18.23 13.51 -6.66
C GLY A 223 -18.29 14.68 -7.63
N ASN A 224 -17.56 14.60 -8.73
CA ASN A 224 -17.50 15.64 -9.75
C ASN A 224 -18.44 15.35 -10.95
N ASN A 225 -19.10 14.19 -10.95
CA ASN A 225 -20.03 13.75 -11.98
C ASN A 225 -21.13 12.85 -11.37
N LYS A 226 -22.00 12.23 -12.18
CA LYS A 226 -22.89 11.19 -11.68
C LYS A 226 -22.07 9.98 -11.22
N CYS A 227 -22.02 9.76 -9.94
CA CYS A 227 -21.13 8.79 -9.30
C CYS A 227 -21.72 8.27 -7.99
N ALA A 228 -21.06 7.30 -7.38
CA ALA A 228 -21.41 6.76 -6.06
C ALA A 228 -20.19 6.65 -5.18
N GLY A 229 -20.24 7.16 -3.96
CA GLY A 229 -19.18 7.06 -2.97
C GLY A 229 -19.70 6.60 -1.61
N HIS A 230 -18.95 5.75 -0.94
CA HIS A 230 -19.20 5.31 0.43
C HIS A 230 -17.92 5.31 1.24
N SER A 231 -18.00 5.71 2.51
CA SER A 231 -16.90 5.65 3.46
C SER A 231 -17.42 5.08 4.78
N GLU A 232 -16.67 4.15 5.36
CA GLU A 232 -17.03 3.48 6.60
C GLU A 232 -15.79 3.33 7.48
N CYS A 233 -15.90 3.69 8.76
CA CYS A 233 -14.88 3.48 9.77
C CYS A 233 -15.48 2.75 10.96
N ASP A 234 -15.11 1.47 11.14
CA ASP A 234 -15.47 0.67 12.29
C ASP A 234 -14.25 0.50 13.19
N ALA A 235 -14.36 0.89 14.43
CA ALA A 235 -13.28 0.82 15.40
C ALA A 235 -13.68 0.10 16.68
N ILE A 236 -12.80 -0.78 17.16
CA ILE A 236 -12.85 -1.33 18.51
C ILE A 236 -11.83 -0.58 19.35
N ILE A 237 -12.29 0.05 20.42
CA ILE A 237 -11.45 0.82 21.35
C ILE A 237 -11.36 0.02 22.65
N MET A 238 -10.13 -0.22 23.09
CA MET A 238 -9.83 -0.93 24.34
C MET A 238 -8.90 -0.09 25.20
N ASP A 239 -9.06 -0.21 26.52
CA ASP A 239 -8.29 0.53 27.53
C ASP A 239 -8.40 2.06 27.31
N ASP A 240 -7.28 2.77 27.20
CA ASP A 240 -7.22 4.20 26.94
C ASP A 240 -6.95 4.53 25.45
N GLY A 241 -7.14 3.56 24.55
CA GLY A 241 -7.00 3.76 23.12
C GLY A 241 -7.97 4.81 22.58
N THR A 242 -7.60 5.50 21.51
CA THR A 242 -8.44 6.52 20.88
C THR A 242 -8.48 6.35 19.37
N VAL A 243 -9.64 6.60 18.79
CA VAL A 243 -9.82 6.65 17.33
C VAL A 243 -10.66 7.89 17.00
N GLY A 244 -10.11 8.76 16.12
CA GLY A 244 -10.82 9.87 15.49
C GLY A 244 -11.16 9.52 14.03
N ALA A 245 -12.31 10.06 13.53
CA ALA A 245 -12.74 9.92 12.14
C ALA A 245 -13.49 11.17 11.69
#